data_b20ae1cc5507b8a3239e2052b6d870bf
#
_entry.id   b20ae1cc5507b8a3239e2052b6d870bf
#
_cell.length_a   1.000
_cell.length_b   1.000
_cell.length_c   1.000
_cell.angle_alpha   90.00
_cell.angle_beta   90.00
_cell.angle_gamma   90.00
#
_symmetry.space_group_name_H-M   'P 1'
#
loop_
_entity.id
_entity.type
_entity.pdbx_description
1 polymer ?
#
loop_
_entity_poly.entity_id
_entity_poly.type
_entity_poly.pdbx_seq_one_letter_code
_entity_poly.pdbx_strand_id
1 'polypeptide(L)'
;MKKNIFFAMIMALAVLPLQAKNWTREQVAEVITKVNDYWQTHNKAEVRSFWDNAAYHTGNMEAYKLLKNEAQLNYTRRWAYHNDWSGATEADPAKWKYKKYGEGKDYVLFGDWQVCFQTYIDLYNLDLAQGATAEQKYFMVKRAKEVMHYEAYSKANDYWWWSDALYMVMPVMTKMYKLTGDKQYLDKLYENLCYADEIMLDKETGYYFRDARYVYPKHKSVNGKKDFWARGDGWVLAGLAKVLQDMPKDYEHYQFFVDKFNRLAAIVAKTQQKEGYWTRSIMDPNHAPGPETSGTAFFTYGLLWGVNNGYLAPKEYKKTIERAWTYLTETAMQADGKIGYVQPIGDRAIPGQTVDANSQANFGVGAFLLAACEYYRYL
;
A
#
# COMPACT_ATOMS: atom_id res chain seq x y z
N MET A 1 47.27 -51.57 -22.09
CA MET A 1 45.94 -50.93 -21.99
C MET A 1 45.75 -50.53 -20.51
N LYS A 2 45.97 -49.26 -20.16
CA LYS A 2 45.74 -48.74 -18.80
C LYS A 2 44.38 -48.06 -18.76
N LYS A 3 43.46 -48.55 -17.96
CA LYS A 3 42.12 -47.94 -17.72
C LYS A 3 42.28 -46.83 -16.67
N ASN A 4 42.08 -45.58 -17.06
CA ASN A 4 41.96 -44.46 -16.12
C ASN A 4 40.50 -44.43 -15.62
N ILE A 5 40.34 -44.59 -14.32
CA ILE A 5 39.08 -44.44 -13.59
C ILE A 5 39.05 -42.96 -13.10
N PHE A 6 38.15 -42.13 -13.68
CA PHE A 6 37.85 -40.79 -13.19
C PHE A 6 36.88 -40.92 -12.03
N PHE A 7 37.30 -40.54 -10.83
CA PHE A 7 36.43 -40.37 -9.69
C PHE A 7 35.81 -38.95 -9.79
N ALA A 8 34.54 -38.87 -10.09
CA ALA A 8 33.79 -37.59 -9.99
C ALA A 8 33.38 -37.39 -8.52
N MET A 9 34.00 -36.41 -7.88
CA MET A 9 33.66 -35.98 -6.51
C MET A 9 32.43 -35.09 -6.58
N ILE A 10 31.26 -35.63 -6.23
CA ILE A 10 30.02 -34.85 -6.10
C ILE A 10 30.13 -34.09 -4.77
N MET A 11 30.41 -32.77 -4.82
CA MET A 11 30.25 -31.90 -3.67
C MET A 11 28.74 -31.69 -3.43
N ALA A 12 28.21 -32.36 -2.43
CA ALA A 12 26.89 -32.05 -1.89
C ALA A 12 27.00 -30.71 -1.13
N LEU A 13 26.52 -29.62 -1.75
CA LEU A 13 26.29 -28.37 -1.03
C LEU A 13 25.19 -28.64 0.00
N ALA A 14 25.58 -28.74 1.26
CA ALA A 14 24.64 -28.74 2.37
C ALA A 14 23.94 -27.40 2.42
N VAL A 15 22.67 -27.37 2.00
CA VAL A 15 21.78 -26.23 2.24
C VAL A 15 21.49 -26.22 3.74
N LEU A 16 22.26 -25.44 4.48
CA LEU A 16 21.95 -25.17 5.89
C LEU A 16 20.56 -24.49 5.92
N PRO A 17 19.66 -24.97 6.80
CA PRO A 17 18.39 -24.25 6.97
C PRO A 17 18.71 -22.84 7.45
N LEU A 18 18.23 -21.81 6.74
CA LEU A 18 18.27 -20.44 7.19
C LEU A 18 17.57 -20.40 8.56
N GLN A 19 18.37 -20.24 9.62
CA GLN A 19 17.82 -20.02 10.94
C GLN A 19 17.13 -18.68 10.93
N ALA A 20 15.83 -18.64 11.22
CA ALA A 20 15.06 -17.39 11.28
C ALA A 20 15.78 -16.42 12.23
N LYS A 21 16.19 -15.27 11.71
CA LYS A 21 16.88 -14.24 12.47
C LYS A 21 15.95 -13.74 13.55
N ASN A 22 16.35 -13.81 14.81
CA ASN A 22 15.62 -13.19 15.90
C ASN A 22 15.81 -11.67 15.84
N TRP A 23 14.85 -10.98 15.25
CA TRP A 23 14.83 -9.53 15.16
C TRP A 23 14.54 -8.87 16.50
N THR A 24 15.19 -7.76 16.79
CA THR A 24 14.84 -6.86 17.89
C THR A 24 14.19 -5.58 17.35
N ARG A 25 13.48 -4.86 18.20
CA ARG A 25 12.87 -3.55 17.82
C ARG A 25 13.91 -2.54 17.38
N GLU A 26 15.09 -2.54 18.04
CA GLU A 26 16.22 -1.65 17.68
C GLU A 26 16.70 -1.92 16.26
N GLN A 27 16.89 -3.20 15.90
CA GLN A 27 17.29 -3.59 14.54
C GLN A 27 16.24 -3.17 13.49
N VAL A 28 14.95 -3.31 13.80
CA VAL A 28 13.88 -2.87 12.88
C VAL A 28 13.85 -1.35 12.77
N ALA A 29 14.07 -0.62 13.87
CA ALA A 29 14.20 0.84 13.83
C ALA A 29 15.38 1.31 12.97
N GLU A 30 16.53 0.59 13.04
CA GLU A 30 17.67 0.85 12.15
C GLU A 30 17.34 0.61 10.68
N VAL A 31 16.60 -0.46 10.36
CA VAL A 31 16.10 -0.74 9.00
C VAL A 31 15.20 0.39 8.50
N ILE A 32 14.21 0.80 9.30
CA ILE A 32 13.30 1.90 8.96
C ILE A 32 14.10 3.19 8.68
N THR A 33 15.01 3.55 9.57
CA THR A 33 15.83 4.75 9.45
C THR A 33 16.70 4.70 8.20
N LYS A 34 17.41 3.59 7.99
CA LYS A 34 18.31 3.40 6.85
C LYS A 34 17.60 3.51 5.49
N VAL A 35 16.44 2.87 5.35
CA VAL A 35 15.65 2.90 4.12
C VAL A 35 15.12 4.32 3.86
N ASN A 36 14.63 4.98 4.90
CA ASN A 36 14.07 6.31 4.79
C ASN A 36 15.15 7.36 4.49
N ASP A 37 16.30 7.28 5.16
CA ASP A 37 17.44 8.17 4.93
C ASP A 37 18.00 7.98 3.51
N TYR A 38 18.13 6.73 3.04
CA TYR A 38 18.53 6.49 1.65
C TYR A 38 17.59 7.20 0.68
N TRP A 39 16.26 6.99 0.85
CA TRP A 39 15.27 7.60 -0.03
C TRP A 39 15.36 9.14 -0.01
N GLN A 40 15.34 9.75 1.17
CA GLN A 40 15.31 11.21 1.34
C GLN A 40 16.60 11.90 0.90
N THR A 41 17.74 11.19 0.95
CA THR A 41 19.03 11.71 0.48
C THR A 41 19.12 11.73 -1.05
N HIS A 42 18.47 10.78 -1.72
CA HIS A 42 18.55 10.63 -3.17
C HIS A 42 17.37 11.25 -3.94
N ASN A 43 16.35 11.74 -3.23
CA ASN A 43 15.14 12.28 -3.84
C ASN A 43 14.76 13.63 -3.24
N LYS A 44 14.14 14.50 -4.04
CA LYS A 44 13.62 15.78 -3.57
C LYS A 44 12.30 15.59 -2.84
N ALA A 45 12.05 16.42 -1.82
CA ALA A 45 10.73 16.52 -1.21
C ALA A 45 9.76 17.33 -2.12
N GLU A 46 10.28 18.30 -2.86
CA GLU A 46 9.51 19.25 -3.65
C GLU A 46 9.09 18.61 -5.00
N VAL A 47 8.16 17.65 -4.92
CA VAL A 47 7.52 16.96 -6.06
C VAL A 47 6.01 17.05 -5.95
N ARG A 48 5.29 16.82 -7.05
CA ARG A 48 3.82 16.87 -7.09
C ARG A 48 3.17 15.92 -6.09
N SER A 49 1.96 16.24 -5.64
CA SER A 49 1.17 15.46 -4.68
C SER A 49 0.40 14.28 -5.30
N PHE A 50 0.83 13.78 -6.46
CA PHE A 50 0.19 12.67 -7.14
C PHE A 50 0.46 11.34 -6.43
N TRP A 51 -0.32 10.31 -6.73
CA TRP A 51 -0.42 9.05 -5.97
C TRP A 51 0.92 8.40 -5.63
N ASP A 52 1.85 8.37 -6.58
CA ASP A 52 3.14 7.71 -6.43
C ASP A 52 3.99 8.34 -5.34
N ASN A 53 4.06 9.67 -5.30
CA ASN A 53 4.75 10.42 -4.25
C ASN A 53 3.97 10.38 -2.92
N ALA A 54 2.65 10.58 -2.98
CA ALA A 54 1.82 10.60 -1.78
C ALA A 54 1.85 9.26 -1.02
N ALA A 55 1.90 8.13 -1.74
CA ALA A 55 2.04 6.80 -1.13
C ALA A 55 3.32 6.64 -0.30
N TYR A 56 4.45 7.23 -0.75
CA TYR A 56 5.66 7.27 0.06
C TYR A 56 5.42 8.01 1.39
N HIS A 57 4.77 9.17 1.35
CA HIS A 57 4.55 10.00 2.53
C HIS A 57 3.62 9.32 3.55
N THR A 58 2.71 8.44 3.15
CA THR A 58 1.92 7.65 4.11
C THR A 58 2.80 6.71 4.93
N GLY A 59 3.82 6.09 4.32
CA GLY A 59 4.81 5.26 5.03
C GLY A 59 5.75 6.08 5.90
N ASN A 60 6.22 7.23 5.41
CA ASN A 60 7.09 8.12 6.18
C ASN A 60 6.37 8.67 7.43
N MET A 61 5.07 8.98 7.35
CA MET A 61 4.28 9.39 8.51
C MET A 61 4.19 8.28 9.58
N GLU A 62 4.04 7.01 9.16
CA GLU A 62 4.06 5.89 10.13
C GLU A 62 5.44 5.72 10.77
N ALA A 63 6.52 5.88 9.99
CA ALA A 63 7.88 5.88 10.52
C ALA A 63 8.10 7.01 11.54
N TYR A 64 7.63 8.23 11.24
CA TYR A 64 7.68 9.34 12.20
C TYR A 64 6.85 9.08 13.46
N LYS A 65 5.61 8.58 13.33
CA LYS A 65 4.77 8.26 14.49
C LYS A 65 5.47 7.27 15.43
N LEU A 66 6.27 6.37 14.88
CA LEU A 66 7.00 5.35 15.63
C LEU A 66 8.31 5.87 16.22
N LEU A 67 9.17 6.47 15.41
CA LEU A 67 10.56 6.80 15.76
C LEU A 67 10.79 8.26 16.16
N LYS A 68 9.83 9.16 15.90
CA LYS A 68 9.90 10.60 16.18
C LYS A 68 11.11 11.31 15.57
N ASN A 69 11.54 10.88 14.39
CA ASN A 69 12.63 11.52 13.66
C ASN A 69 12.14 12.80 12.96
N GLU A 70 12.52 13.96 13.51
CA GLU A 70 12.08 15.27 13.02
C GLU A 70 12.61 15.59 11.61
N ALA A 71 13.79 15.10 11.21
CA ALA A 71 14.29 15.31 9.85
C ALA A 71 13.38 14.62 8.82
N GLN A 72 12.93 13.41 9.12
CA GLN A 72 11.99 12.64 8.27
C GLN A 72 10.61 13.30 8.22
N LEU A 73 10.12 13.85 9.33
CA LEU A 73 8.89 14.64 9.33
C LEU A 73 9.02 15.91 8.48
N ASN A 74 10.12 16.63 8.62
CA ASN A 74 10.36 17.86 7.88
C ASN A 74 10.43 17.63 6.36
N TYR A 75 10.90 16.47 5.91
CA TYR A 75 10.83 16.10 4.51
C TYR A 75 9.37 16.02 4.01
N THR A 76 8.47 15.39 4.76
CA THR A 76 7.03 15.34 4.43
C THR A 76 6.38 16.72 4.53
N ARG A 77 6.75 17.54 5.53
CA ARG A 77 6.23 18.92 5.62
C ARG A 77 6.62 19.77 4.40
N ARG A 78 7.87 19.69 3.94
CA ARG A 78 8.32 20.40 2.73
C ARG A 78 7.52 19.99 1.51
N TRP A 79 7.24 18.69 1.35
CA TRP A 79 6.37 18.18 0.29
C TRP A 79 4.94 18.77 0.37
N ALA A 80 4.35 18.80 1.57
CA ALA A 80 3.00 19.32 1.77
C ALA A 80 2.93 20.84 1.46
N TYR A 81 3.90 21.61 1.95
CA TYR A 81 4.00 23.05 1.65
C TYR A 81 4.25 23.33 0.17
N HIS A 82 5.10 22.55 -0.50
CA HIS A 82 5.36 22.68 -1.94
C HIS A 82 4.08 22.51 -2.77
N ASN A 83 3.13 21.70 -2.29
CA ASN A 83 1.86 21.44 -2.97
C ASN A 83 0.69 22.28 -2.44
N ASP A 84 0.94 23.30 -1.64
CA ASP A 84 -0.08 24.15 -1.02
C ASP A 84 -1.20 23.32 -0.36
N TRP A 85 -0.86 22.19 0.21
CA TRP A 85 -1.79 21.24 0.86
C TRP A 85 -2.93 20.79 -0.06
N SER A 86 -2.64 20.70 -1.35
CA SER A 86 -3.62 20.36 -2.40
C SER A 86 -3.20 19.10 -3.17
N GLY A 87 -4.23 18.44 -3.72
CA GLY A 87 -4.10 17.49 -4.83
C GLY A 87 -4.25 18.23 -6.17
N ALA A 88 -5.21 17.81 -7.01
CA ALA A 88 -5.55 18.55 -8.22
C ALA A 88 -6.20 19.91 -7.87
N THR A 89 -5.89 20.95 -8.67
CA THR A 89 -6.08 22.36 -8.26
C THR A 89 -7.23 23.11 -8.93
N GLU A 90 -8.02 22.46 -9.82
CA GLU A 90 -9.17 23.13 -10.43
C GLU A 90 -10.16 23.59 -9.35
N ALA A 91 -10.50 24.87 -9.36
CA ALA A 91 -11.35 25.49 -8.35
C ALA A 91 -12.86 25.33 -8.66
N ASP A 92 -13.23 25.24 -9.93
CA ASP A 92 -14.63 25.15 -10.37
C ASP A 92 -15.13 23.69 -10.32
N PRO A 93 -16.04 23.32 -9.38
CA PRO A 93 -16.56 21.96 -9.27
C PRO A 93 -17.25 21.43 -10.54
N ALA A 94 -17.77 22.32 -11.39
CA ALA A 94 -18.40 21.92 -12.66
C ALA A 94 -17.40 21.32 -13.66
N LYS A 95 -16.10 21.54 -13.44
CA LYS A 95 -15.01 21.01 -14.28
C LYS A 95 -14.33 19.77 -13.70
N TRP A 96 -14.70 19.34 -12.49
CA TRP A 96 -14.04 18.22 -11.81
C TRP A 96 -14.28 16.87 -12.48
N LYS A 97 -13.23 16.08 -12.68
CA LYS A 97 -13.21 14.82 -13.44
C LYS A 97 -12.67 13.66 -12.60
N TYR A 98 -13.10 12.42 -12.95
CA TYR A 98 -12.62 11.15 -12.35
C TYR A 98 -12.79 9.92 -13.23
N LYS A 99 -13.62 9.95 -14.30
CA LYS A 99 -14.09 8.73 -15.01
C LYS A 99 -13.02 7.95 -15.77
N LYS A 100 -11.82 8.48 -15.87
CA LYS A 100 -10.65 7.83 -16.51
C LYS A 100 -9.38 8.30 -15.85
N TYR A 101 -8.27 7.62 -16.11
CA TYR A 101 -6.96 8.09 -15.69
C TYR A 101 -6.65 9.49 -16.25
N GLY A 102 -6.15 10.35 -15.41
CA GLY A 102 -5.76 11.71 -15.81
C GLY A 102 -4.94 12.45 -14.77
N GLU A 103 -3.91 13.15 -15.25
CA GLU A 103 -2.96 13.90 -14.42
C GLU A 103 -3.20 15.42 -14.46
N GLY A 104 -4.24 15.88 -15.16
CA GLY A 104 -4.59 17.30 -15.27
C GLY A 104 -5.15 17.86 -13.96
N LYS A 105 -5.03 19.19 -13.82
CA LYS A 105 -5.53 19.92 -12.64
C LYS A 105 -7.03 19.77 -12.40
N ASP A 106 -7.79 19.39 -13.41
CA ASP A 106 -9.25 19.20 -13.39
C ASP A 106 -9.68 17.77 -12.95
N TYR A 107 -8.72 16.85 -12.73
CA TYR A 107 -9.00 15.51 -12.20
C TYR A 107 -9.14 15.48 -10.67
N VAL A 108 -9.87 16.46 -10.12
CA VAL A 108 -10.02 16.68 -8.67
C VAL A 108 -10.66 15.49 -7.94
N LEU A 109 -11.63 14.83 -8.58
CA LEU A 109 -12.35 13.68 -8.01
C LEU A 109 -11.68 12.33 -8.36
N PHE A 110 -10.48 12.36 -8.94
CA PHE A 110 -9.70 11.16 -9.24
C PHE A 110 -8.82 10.81 -8.04
N GLY A 111 -8.98 9.59 -7.51
CA GLY A 111 -8.36 9.16 -6.25
C GLY A 111 -6.84 9.32 -6.19
N ASP A 112 -6.15 9.26 -7.34
CA ASP A 112 -4.72 9.47 -7.46
C ASP A 112 -4.27 10.89 -7.02
N TRP A 113 -5.17 11.87 -7.04
CA TRP A 113 -4.95 13.20 -6.49
C TRP A 113 -5.48 13.38 -5.07
N GLN A 114 -6.22 12.41 -4.53
CA GLN A 114 -6.84 12.50 -3.20
C GLN A 114 -6.01 11.80 -2.11
N VAL A 115 -5.15 10.84 -2.47
CA VAL A 115 -4.32 10.08 -1.51
C VAL A 115 -3.45 10.98 -0.64
N CYS A 116 -2.99 12.14 -1.13
CA CYS A 116 -2.21 13.11 -0.36
C CYS A 116 -2.95 13.62 0.89
N PHE A 117 -4.27 13.62 0.86
CA PHE A 117 -5.10 14.05 1.99
C PHE A 117 -4.93 13.15 3.22
N GLN A 118 -4.56 11.87 3.05
CA GLN A 118 -4.21 11.00 4.19
C GLN A 118 -3.09 11.65 5.01
N THR A 119 -2.02 12.06 4.35
CA THR A 119 -0.84 12.66 4.97
C THR A 119 -1.14 14.07 5.51
N TYR A 120 -1.89 14.88 4.78
CA TYR A 120 -2.23 16.24 5.21
C TYR A 120 -3.09 16.24 6.48
N ILE A 121 -4.07 15.35 6.58
CA ILE A 121 -4.89 15.18 7.79
C ILE A 121 -4.03 14.65 8.95
N ASP A 122 -3.09 13.74 8.71
CA ASP A 122 -2.19 13.23 9.74
C ASP A 122 -1.27 14.35 10.28
N LEU A 123 -0.72 15.20 9.41
CA LEU A 123 0.09 16.36 9.81
C LEU A 123 -0.74 17.41 10.57
N TYR A 124 -1.97 17.66 10.13
CA TYR A 124 -2.90 18.54 10.83
C TYR A 124 -3.17 18.04 12.26
N ASN A 125 -3.52 16.76 12.41
CA ASN A 125 -3.78 16.16 13.72
C ASN A 125 -2.53 16.18 14.61
N LEU A 126 -1.34 15.99 14.03
CA LEU A 126 -0.08 16.10 14.75
C LEU A 126 0.14 17.52 15.29
N ASP A 127 -0.08 18.56 14.48
CA ASP A 127 0.06 19.94 14.90
C ASP A 127 -0.94 20.29 16.02
N LEU A 128 -2.19 19.81 15.94
CA LEU A 128 -3.18 20.00 17.00
C LEU A 128 -2.74 19.31 18.31
N ALA A 129 -2.21 18.10 18.22
CA ALA A 129 -1.70 17.37 19.39
C ALA A 129 -0.48 18.07 20.03
N GLN A 130 0.24 18.90 19.27
CA GLN A 130 1.36 19.73 19.72
C GLN A 130 0.93 21.13 20.20
N GLY A 131 -0.37 21.40 20.29
CA GLY A 131 -0.92 22.63 20.86
C GLY A 131 -1.32 23.71 19.86
N ALA A 132 -1.26 23.45 18.56
CA ALA A 132 -1.81 24.38 17.58
C ALA A 132 -3.34 24.35 17.59
N THR A 133 -3.99 25.46 17.22
CA THR A 133 -5.46 25.51 17.10
C THR A 133 -5.92 25.08 15.72
N ALA A 134 -7.16 24.57 15.66
CA ALA A 134 -7.79 24.18 14.40
C ALA A 134 -7.88 25.33 13.40
N GLU A 135 -8.12 26.56 13.89
CA GLU A 135 -8.18 27.77 13.06
C GLU A 135 -6.81 28.08 12.42
N GLN A 136 -5.74 28.06 13.23
CA GLN A 136 -4.37 28.31 12.76
C GLN A 136 -3.92 27.31 11.69
N LYS A 137 -4.42 26.08 11.73
CA LYS A 137 -4.00 24.99 10.85
C LYS A 137 -5.05 24.60 9.79
N TYR A 138 -6.15 25.30 9.72
CA TYR A 138 -7.25 25.00 8.79
C TYR A 138 -6.79 24.86 7.33
N PHE A 139 -5.81 25.66 6.90
CA PHE A 139 -5.27 25.61 5.54
C PHE A 139 -4.74 24.22 5.13
N MET A 140 -4.26 23.43 6.10
CA MET A 140 -3.71 22.09 5.85
C MET A 140 -4.77 21.08 5.40
N VAL A 141 -6.03 21.29 5.79
CA VAL A 141 -7.15 20.38 5.51
C VAL A 141 -8.27 21.03 4.69
N LYS A 142 -8.13 22.31 4.34
CA LYS A 142 -9.16 23.06 3.59
C LYS A 142 -9.53 22.35 2.28
N ARG A 143 -8.53 22.02 1.46
CA ARG A 143 -8.77 21.37 0.17
C ARG A 143 -9.33 19.96 0.33
N ALA A 144 -8.82 19.19 1.29
CA ALA A 144 -9.38 17.88 1.60
C ALA A 144 -10.86 17.96 2.00
N LYS A 145 -11.23 18.90 2.87
CA LYS A 145 -12.63 19.13 3.26
C LYS A 145 -13.51 19.49 2.07
N GLU A 146 -13.07 20.39 1.21
CA GLU A 146 -13.81 20.82 0.03
C GLU A 146 -14.08 19.64 -0.93
N VAL A 147 -13.04 18.92 -1.31
CA VAL A 147 -13.13 17.83 -2.29
C VAL A 147 -13.89 16.63 -1.73
N MET A 148 -13.58 16.22 -0.52
CA MET A 148 -14.20 15.03 0.07
C MET A 148 -15.65 15.29 0.48
N HIS A 149 -16.00 16.52 0.88
CA HIS A 149 -17.40 16.90 1.10
C HIS A 149 -18.21 16.81 -0.19
N TYR A 150 -17.68 17.34 -1.30
CA TYR A 150 -18.35 17.21 -2.60
C TYR A 150 -18.59 15.74 -2.97
N GLU A 151 -17.57 14.88 -2.84
CA GLU A 151 -17.69 13.46 -3.15
C GLU A 151 -18.70 12.75 -2.22
N ALA A 152 -18.62 13.00 -0.91
CA ALA A 152 -19.50 12.39 0.09
C ALA A 152 -20.98 12.71 -0.15
N TYR A 153 -21.30 13.93 -0.58
CA TYR A 153 -22.68 14.38 -0.81
C TYR A 153 -23.13 14.28 -2.27
N SER A 154 -22.27 13.81 -3.16
CA SER A 154 -22.64 13.53 -4.55
C SER A 154 -23.58 12.33 -4.63
N LYS A 155 -24.48 12.33 -5.63
CA LYS A 155 -25.30 11.17 -5.97
C LYS A 155 -24.51 10.08 -6.69
N ALA A 156 -23.33 10.39 -7.26
CA ALA A 156 -22.47 9.42 -7.91
C ALA A 156 -21.84 8.48 -6.86
N ASN A 157 -21.71 7.20 -7.20
CA ASN A 157 -21.06 6.18 -6.38
C ASN A 157 -20.04 5.35 -7.20
N ASP A 158 -19.67 5.84 -8.38
CA ASP A 158 -18.77 5.19 -9.35
C ASP A 158 -17.35 5.78 -9.38
N TYR A 159 -16.94 6.45 -8.29
CA TYR A 159 -15.64 7.10 -8.21
C TYR A 159 -14.47 6.12 -8.21
N TRP A 160 -14.63 4.94 -7.61
CA TRP A 160 -13.54 3.98 -7.40
C TRP A 160 -13.63 2.82 -8.38
N TRP A 161 -13.30 3.12 -9.64
CA TRP A 161 -13.41 2.18 -10.76
C TRP A 161 -12.15 1.32 -11.00
N TRP A 162 -11.11 1.43 -10.13
CA TRP A 162 -9.90 0.64 -10.16
C TRP A 162 -9.43 0.32 -8.73
N SER A 163 -8.74 -0.84 -8.58
CA SER A 163 -8.37 -1.37 -7.24
C SER A 163 -7.50 -0.44 -6.42
N ASP A 164 -6.63 0.34 -7.07
CA ASP A 164 -5.72 1.28 -6.41
C ASP A 164 -6.49 2.38 -5.65
N ALA A 165 -7.66 2.79 -6.14
CA ALA A 165 -8.51 3.77 -5.47
C ALA A 165 -8.88 3.36 -4.05
N LEU A 166 -8.96 2.05 -3.79
CA LEU A 166 -9.32 1.52 -2.47
C LEU A 166 -8.24 1.78 -1.40
N TYR A 167 -6.99 2.02 -1.80
CA TYR A 167 -5.97 2.57 -0.90
C TYR A 167 -5.94 4.09 -0.93
N MET A 168 -6.12 4.67 -2.11
CA MET A 168 -5.98 6.12 -2.28
C MET A 168 -7.02 6.88 -1.47
N VAL A 169 -8.28 6.45 -1.51
CA VAL A 169 -9.41 7.25 -1.01
C VAL A 169 -10.12 6.67 0.21
N MET A 170 -10.29 5.33 0.33
CA MET A 170 -11.01 4.77 1.50
C MET A 170 -10.48 5.29 2.84
N PRO A 171 -9.13 5.34 3.09
CA PRO A 171 -8.61 5.88 4.35
C PRO A 171 -8.84 7.38 4.51
N VAL A 172 -9.00 8.13 3.42
CA VAL A 172 -9.35 9.57 3.50
C VAL A 172 -10.76 9.73 4.04
N MET A 173 -11.70 8.90 3.59
CA MET A 173 -13.09 8.94 4.08
C MET A 173 -13.19 8.69 5.59
N THR A 174 -12.50 7.68 6.11
CA THR A 174 -12.50 7.42 7.57
C THR A 174 -11.79 8.53 8.35
N LYS A 175 -10.71 9.11 7.82
CA LYS A 175 -10.05 10.27 8.43
C LYS A 175 -10.95 11.52 8.41
N MET A 176 -11.72 11.74 7.35
CA MET A 176 -12.71 12.82 7.28
C MET A 176 -13.83 12.62 8.29
N TYR A 177 -14.33 11.41 8.48
CA TYR A 177 -15.26 11.09 9.54
C TYR A 177 -14.69 11.46 10.92
N LYS A 178 -13.46 11.04 11.24
CA LYS A 178 -12.80 11.39 12.50
C LYS A 178 -12.60 12.88 12.69
N LEU A 179 -12.34 13.60 11.60
CA LEU A 179 -12.12 15.05 11.63
C LEU A 179 -13.41 15.86 11.83
N THR A 180 -14.55 15.34 11.37
CA THR A 180 -15.82 16.11 11.27
C THR A 180 -16.94 15.54 12.14
N GLY A 181 -16.90 14.26 12.47
CA GLY A 181 -18.01 13.52 13.10
C GLY A 181 -19.15 13.18 12.13
N ASP A 182 -19.00 13.50 10.83
CA ASP A 182 -20.06 13.35 9.85
C ASP A 182 -20.08 11.93 9.25
N LYS A 183 -21.13 11.16 9.60
CA LYS A 183 -21.33 9.78 9.15
C LYS A 183 -21.42 9.62 7.63
N GLN A 184 -21.79 10.68 6.90
CA GLN A 184 -21.94 10.65 5.44
C GLN A 184 -20.63 10.19 4.74
N TYR A 185 -19.46 10.46 5.33
CA TYR A 185 -18.19 9.95 4.80
C TYR A 185 -18.09 8.42 4.87
N LEU A 186 -18.59 7.81 5.93
CA LEU A 186 -18.61 6.34 6.07
C LEU A 186 -19.64 5.70 5.13
N ASP A 187 -20.81 6.32 5.01
CA ASP A 187 -21.87 5.84 4.12
C ASP A 187 -21.43 5.90 2.65
N LYS A 188 -20.78 6.99 2.25
CA LYS A 188 -20.22 7.14 0.90
C LYS A 188 -19.06 6.15 0.64
N LEU A 189 -18.23 5.89 1.65
CA LEU A 189 -17.18 4.87 1.59
C LEU A 189 -17.79 3.49 1.31
N TYR A 190 -18.85 3.14 2.04
CA TYR A 190 -19.55 1.86 1.83
C TYR A 190 -20.17 1.77 0.44
N GLU A 191 -20.88 2.81 -0.03
CA GLU A 191 -21.49 2.85 -1.37
C GLU A 191 -20.45 2.68 -2.49
N ASN A 192 -19.35 3.42 -2.44
CA ASN A 192 -18.28 3.36 -3.45
C ASN A 192 -17.56 2.01 -3.43
N LEU A 193 -17.37 1.40 -2.25
CA LEU A 193 -16.78 0.06 -2.16
C LEU A 193 -17.73 -1.01 -2.70
N CYS A 194 -19.04 -0.90 -2.48
CA CYS A 194 -20.02 -1.81 -3.09
C CYS A 194 -19.98 -1.74 -4.62
N TYR A 195 -19.86 -0.55 -5.20
CA TYR A 195 -19.67 -0.38 -6.64
C TYR A 195 -18.34 -1.01 -7.11
N ALA A 196 -17.24 -0.76 -6.41
CA ALA A 196 -15.95 -1.35 -6.72
C ALA A 196 -15.99 -2.90 -6.69
N ASP A 197 -16.69 -3.47 -5.71
CA ASP A 197 -16.93 -4.91 -5.62
C ASP A 197 -17.71 -5.45 -6.81
N GLU A 198 -18.76 -4.74 -7.22
CA GLU A 198 -19.59 -5.17 -8.37
C GLU A 198 -18.76 -5.32 -9.64
N ILE A 199 -17.84 -4.38 -9.89
CA ILE A 199 -17.11 -4.33 -11.17
C ILE A 199 -15.75 -5.07 -11.15
N MET A 200 -15.14 -5.28 -9.98
CA MET A 200 -13.77 -5.80 -9.88
C MET A 200 -13.60 -7.04 -9.01
N LEU A 201 -14.49 -7.30 -8.04
CA LEU A 201 -14.31 -8.43 -7.13
C LEU A 201 -14.63 -9.75 -7.83
N ASP A 202 -13.67 -10.64 -7.90
CA ASP A 202 -13.90 -12.02 -8.27
C ASP A 202 -14.51 -12.80 -7.09
N LYS A 203 -15.81 -13.04 -7.14
CA LYS A 203 -16.57 -13.69 -6.04
C LYS A 203 -16.10 -15.12 -5.75
N GLU A 204 -15.53 -15.81 -6.76
CA GLU A 204 -15.02 -17.17 -6.61
C GLU A 204 -13.73 -17.18 -5.76
N THR A 205 -12.75 -16.37 -6.12
CA THR A 205 -11.45 -16.34 -5.45
C THR A 205 -11.40 -15.38 -4.28
N GLY A 206 -12.09 -14.24 -4.36
CA GLY A 206 -12.04 -13.14 -3.40
C GLY A 206 -10.96 -12.11 -3.68
N TYR A 207 -10.17 -12.26 -4.76
CA TYR A 207 -9.25 -11.26 -5.27
C TYR A 207 -9.97 -10.20 -6.09
N TYR A 208 -9.30 -9.07 -6.29
CA TYR A 208 -9.78 -7.99 -7.15
C TYR A 208 -9.01 -7.96 -8.47
N PHE A 209 -9.75 -7.92 -9.59
CA PHE A 209 -9.16 -7.47 -10.84
C PHE A 209 -8.80 -5.99 -10.74
N ARG A 210 -7.78 -5.55 -11.45
CA ARG A 210 -7.32 -4.15 -11.35
C ARG A 210 -8.43 -3.15 -11.69
N ASP A 211 -9.22 -3.44 -12.74
CA ASP A 211 -10.43 -2.72 -13.16
C ASP A 211 -11.24 -3.58 -14.16
N ALA A 212 -12.38 -3.07 -14.63
CA ALA A 212 -13.27 -3.79 -15.52
C ALA A 212 -12.65 -4.23 -16.87
N ARG A 213 -11.50 -3.68 -17.27
CA ARG A 213 -10.76 -4.11 -18.47
C ARG A 213 -10.06 -5.44 -18.26
N TYR A 214 -9.71 -5.77 -17.02
CA TYR A 214 -8.93 -6.95 -16.64
C TYR A 214 -9.76 -8.10 -16.11
N VAL A 215 -11.09 -7.97 -16.05
CA VAL A 215 -12.01 -9.04 -15.60
C VAL A 215 -11.95 -10.23 -16.55
N TYR A 216 -11.77 -11.43 -15.97
CA TYR A 216 -11.79 -12.69 -16.72
C TYR A 216 -13.20 -12.97 -17.30
N PRO A 217 -13.34 -13.51 -18.52
CA PRO A 217 -12.30 -13.99 -19.45
C PRO A 217 -11.80 -12.92 -20.44
N LYS A 218 -12.19 -11.66 -20.30
CA LYS A 218 -11.78 -10.56 -21.18
C LYS A 218 -10.27 -10.35 -21.16
N HIS A 219 -9.66 -10.46 -19.99
CA HIS A 219 -8.21 -10.51 -19.80
C HIS A 219 -7.80 -11.83 -19.14
N LYS A 220 -6.63 -12.35 -19.53
CA LYS A 220 -6.05 -13.59 -19.03
C LYS A 220 -4.54 -13.47 -18.92
N SER A 221 -3.94 -14.25 -18.04
CA SER A 221 -2.50 -14.49 -18.06
C SER A 221 -2.07 -15.20 -19.36
N VAL A 222 -0.79 -15.27 -19.64
CA VAL A 222 -0.24 -16.01 -20.80
C VAL A 222 -0.61 -17.49 -20.77
N ASN A 223 -0.93 -18.05 -19.60
CA ASN A 223 -1.35 -19.44 -19.42
C ASN A 223 -2.87 -19.60 -19.37
N GLY A 224 -3.63 -18.56 -19.75
CA GLY A 224 -5.10 -18.61 -19.82
C GLY A 224 -5.84 -18.51 -18.48
N LYS A 225 -5.14 -18.22 -17.38
CA LYS A 225 -5.71 -18.12 -16.03
C LYS A 225 -6.23 -16.71 -15.72
N LYS A 226 -7.02 -16.59 -14.64
CA LYS A 226 -7.34 -15.29 -14.02
C LYS A 226 -6.05 -14.60 -13.60
N ASP A 227 -5.90 -13.33 -13.96
CA ASP A 227 -4.72 -12.54 -13.69
C ASP A 227 -5.05 -11.48 -12.62
N PHE A 228 -4.58 -11.71 -11.40
CA PHE A 228 -4.71 -10.79 -10.27
C PHE A 228 -3.36 -10.15 -10.00
N TRP A 229 -3.33 -8.84 -10.03
CA TRP A 229 -2.11 -8.07 -9.91
C TRP A 229 -1.73 -7.85 -8.43
N ALA A 230 -0.55 -8.32 -8.02
CA ALA A 230 -0.12 -8.29 -6.62
C ALA A 230 -0.17 -6.89 -6.00
N ARG A 231 0.30 -5.86 -6.69
CA ARG A 231 0.20 -4.48 -6.19
C ARG A 231 -1.25 -4.00 -6.12
N GLY A 232 -2.11 -4.41 -7.06
CA GLY A 232 -3.54 -4.09 -7.04
C GLY A 232 -4.23 -4.60 -5.78
N ASP A 233 -4.12 -5.91 -5.52
CA ASP A 233 -4.67 -6.50 -4.28
C ASP A 233 -3.92 -6.04 -3.03
N GLY A 234 -2.64 -5.71 -3.16
CA GLY A 234 -1.86 -5.09 -2.09
C GLY A 234 -2.44 -3.75 -1.63
N TRP A 235 -2.82 -2.90 -2.57
CA TRP A 235 -3.54 -1.66 -2.29
C TRP A 235 -4.85 -1.92 -1.54
N VAL A 236 -5.62 -2.92 -1.98
CA VAL A 236 -6.92 -3.24 -1.35
C VAL A 236 -6.73 -3.69 0.09
N LEU A 237 -5.82 -4.63 0.36
CA LEU A 237 -5.60 -5.14 1.71
C LEU A 237 -5.08 -4.03 2.65
N ALA A 238 -4.12 -3.24 2.19
CA ALA A 238 -3.59 -2.11 2.96
C ALA A 238 -4.64 -1.02 3.19
N GLY A 239 -5.47 -0.74 2.20
CA GLY A 239 -6.59 0.21 2.31
C GLY A 239 -7.62 -0.24 3.36
N LEU A 240 -8.01 -1.51 3.34
CA LEU A 240 -8.93 -2.09 4.33
C LEU A 240 -8.35 -2.03 5.76
N ALA A 241 -7.05 -2.33 5.94
CA ALA A 241 -6.38 -2.18 7.23
C ALA A 241 -6.45 -0.74 7.76
N LYS A 242 -6.13 0.25 6.91
CA LYS A 242 -6.22 1.68 7.27
C LYS A 242 -7.65 2.12 7.58
N VAL A 243 -8.64 1.61 6.85
CA VAL A 243 -10.07 1.88 7.11
C VAL A 243 -10.46 1.36 8.49
N LEU A 244 -10.16 0.10 8.80
CA LEU A 244 -10.50 -0.52 10.10
C LEU A 244 -9.75 0.11 11.28
N GLN A 245 -8.59 0.74 11.03
CA GLN A 245 -7.86 1.49 12.04
C GLN A 245 -8.64 2.72 12.53
N ASP A 246 -9.40 3.36 11.66
CA ASP A 246 -10.07 4.63 11.92
C ASP A 246 -11.60 4.53 12.00
N MET A 247 -12.20 3.42 11.53
CA MET A 247 -13.65 3.21 11.50
C MET A 247 -14.20 2.89 12.89
N PRO A 248 -15.30 3.53 13.34
CA PRO A 248 -15.93 3.19 14.60
C PRO A 248 -16.57 1.79 14.54
N LYS A 249 -16.42 1.02 15.63
CA LYS A 249 -16.89 -0.38 15.68
C LYS A 249 -18.42 -0.52 15.69
N ASP A 250 -19.12 0.54 16.08
CA ASP A 250 -20.57 0.63 16.10
C ASP A 250 -21.17 1.13 14.77
N TYR A 251 -20.36 1.36 13.76
CA TYR A 251 -20.86 1.66 12.42
C TYR A 251 -21.59 0.43 11.85
N GLU A 252 -22.80 0.63 11.32
CA GLU A 252 -23.70 -0.47 10.90
C GLU A 252 -23.08 -1.42 9.87
N HIS A 253 -22.15 -0.96 9.02
CA HIS A 253 -21.45 -1.79 8.03
C HIS A 253 -20.04 -2.19 8.48
N TYR A 254 -19.65 -1.97 9.75
CA TYR A 254 -18.31 -2.31 10.25
C TYR A 254 -17.92 -3.76 9.94
N GLN A 255 -18.83 -4.72 10.21
CA GLN A 255 -18.55 -6.14 9.99
C GLN A 255 -18.30 -6.48 8.52
N PHE A 256 -18.92 -5.80 7.58
CA PHE A 256 -18.66 -5.95 6.14
C PHE A 256 -17.18 -5.68 5.80
N PHE A 257 -16.57 -4.65 6.39
CA PHE A 257 -15.15 -4.33 6.19
C PHE A 257 -14.25 -5.37 6.86
N VAL A 258 -14.61 -5.83 8.06
CA VAL A 258 -13.87 -6.90 8.76
C VAL A 258 -13.87 -8.19 7.94
N ASP A 259 -15.01 -8.61 7.41
CA ASP A 259 -15.14 -9.84 6.62
C ASP A 259 -14.32 -9.77 5.33
N LYS A 260 -14.33 -8.62 4.65
CA LYS A 260 -13.50 -8.39 3.47
C LYS A 260 -12.02 -8.45 3.77
N PHE A 261 -11.58 -7.77 4.82
CA PHE A 261 -10.19 -7.79 5.25
C PHE A 261 -9.73 -9.21 5.58
N ASN A 262 -10.48 -9.94 6.40
CA ASN A 262 -10.14 -11.29 6.82
C ASN A 262 -10.13 -12.26 5.63
N ARG A 263 -11.10 -12.16 4.72
CA ARG A 263 -11.15 -12.98 3.51
C ARG A 263 -9.93 -12.73 2.62
N LEU A 264 -9.60 -11.48 2.33
CA LEU A 264 -8.46 -11.15 1.47
C LEU A 264 -7.13 -11.56 2.12
N ALA A 265 -6.95 -11.32 3.43
CA ALA A 265 -5.77 -11.77 4.17
C ALA A 265 -5.58 -13.29 4.09
N ALA A 266 -6.65 -14.06 4.24
CA ALA A 266 -6.60 -15.52 4.22
C ALA A 266 -6.19 -16.08 2.84
N ILE A 267 -6.69 -15.50 1.74
CA ILE A 267 -6.34 -15.95 0.38
C ILE A 267 -4.94 -15.51 -0.01
N VAL A 268 -4.52 -14.29 0.37
CA VAL A 268 -3.16 -13.78 0.14
C VAL A 268 -2.13 -14.70 0.81
N ALA A 269 -2.33 -15.10 2.06
CA ALA A 269 -1.41 -15.98 2.77
C ALA A 269 -1.18 -17.32 2.05
N LYS A 270 -2.18 -17.83 1.32
CA LYS A 270 -2.10 -19.12 0.60
C LYS A 270 -1.31 -19.05 -0.71
N THR A 271 -1.12 -17.87 -1.28
CA THR A 271 -0.49 -17.68 -2.59
C THR A 271 0.94 -17.17 -2.52
N GLN A 272 1.49 -17.01 -1.30
CA GLN A 272 2.88 -16.62 -1.09
C GLN A 272 3.85 -17.65 -1.67
N GLN A 273 4.87 -17.19 -2.39
CA GLN A 273 5.96 -18.03 -2.85
C GLN A 273 6.82 -18.53 -1.68
N LYS A 274 7.50 -19.67 -1.86
CA LYS A 274 8.34 -20.27 -0.80
C LYS A 274 9.48 -19.36 -0.34
N GLU A 275 9.94 -18.46 -1.24
CA GLU A 275 10.97 -17.45 -1.00
C GLU A 275 10.45 -16.22 -0.23
N GLY A 276 9.15 -16.15 0.08
CA GLY A 276 8.55 -15.13 0.93
C GLY A 276 7.88 -13.96 0.21
N TYR A 277 8.07 -13.81 -1.09
CA TYR A 277 7.42 -12.77 -1.89
C TYR A 277 6.12 -13.25 -2.57
N TRP A 278 5.41 -12.35 -3.21
CA TRP A 278 4.37 -12.62 -4.19
C TRP A 278 4.84 -12.18 -5.56
N THR A 279 4.53 -12.98 -6.57
CA THR A 279 4.77 -12.63 -7.98
C THR A 279 3.78 -11.58 -8.44
N ARG A 280 4.12 -10.82 -9.49
CA ARG A 280 3.26 -9.78 -10.07
C ARG A 280 1.86 -10.28 -10.42
N SER A 281 1.74 -11.50 -10.95
CA SER A 281 0.48 -12.23 -11.12
C SER A 281 0.35 -13.25 -9.99
N ILE A 282 -0.62 -13.04 -9.10
CA ILE A 282 -0.72 -13.79 -7.84
C ILE A 282 -1.03 -15.27 -8.10
N MET A 283 -2.01 -15.56 -8.95
CA MET A 283 -2.51 -16.92 -9.20
C MET A 283 -1.85 -17.58 -10.40
N ASP A 284 -1.01 -16.88 -11.13
CA ASP A 284 -0.19 -17.45 -12.20
C ASP A 284 1.27 -16.96 -12.10
N PRO A 285 2.07 -17.52 -11.18
CA PRO A 285 3.46 -17.10 -10.98
C PRO A 285 4.32 -17.15 -12.24
N ASN A 286 3.98 -18.01 -13.20
CA ASN A 286 4.72 -18.16 -14.46
C ASN A 286 4.34 -17.11 -15.52
N HIS A 287 3.28 -16.32 -15.31
CA HIS A 287 2.90 -15.23 -16.20
C HIS A 287 3.93 -14.10 -16.19
N ALA A 288 4.33 -13.69 -14.99
CA ALA A 288 5.32 -12.64 -14.78
C ALA A 288 6.20 -13.05 -13.57
N PRO A 289 7.15 -13.98 -13.78
CA PRO A 289 7.91 -14.61 -12.69
C PRO A 289 8.87 -13.62 -12.00
N GLY A 290 9.30 -14.03 -10.82
CA GLY A 290 10.22 -13.28 -9.97
C GLY A 290 9.53 -12.39 -8.93
N PRO A 291 10.33 -11.83 -8.01
CA PRO A 291 9.81 -11.05 -6.89
C PRO A 291 9.18 -9.72 -7.35
N GLU A 292 8.23 -9.26 -6.54
CA GLU A 292 7.64 -7.93 -6.65
C GLU A 292 7.47 -7.33 -5.26
N THR A 293 8.24 -6.29 -4.96
CA THR A 293 8.37 -5.77 -3.59
C THR A 293 7.17 -4.95 -3.15
N SER A 294 6.53 -4.15 -4.03
CA SER A 294 5.45 -3.27 -3.58
C SER A 294 4.22 -4.05 -3.11
N GLY A 295 3.75 -5.02 -3.89
CA GLY A 295 2.64 -5.90 -3.49
C GLY A 295 3.01 -6.74 -2.27
N THR A 296 4.24 -7.30 -2.23
CA THR A 296 4.73 -8.05 -1.07
C THR A 296 4.73 -7.21 0.20
N ALA A 297 5.18 -5.96 0.14
CA ALA A 297 5.22 -5.06 1.30
C ALA A 297 3.81 -4.67 1.77
N PHE A 298 2.88 -4.36 0.85
CA PHE A 298 1.49 -4.08 1.23
C PHE A 298 0.79 -5.29 1.84
N PHE A 299 1.00 -6.49 1.30
CA PHE A 299 0.47 -7.71 1.91
C PHE A 299 1.06 -7.94 3.31
N THR A 300 2.37 -7.76 3.46
CA THR A 300 3.05 -7.89 4.74
C THR A 300 2.52 -6.88 5.76
N TYR A 301 2.33 -5.62 5.34
CA TYR A 301 1.69 -4.58 6.17
C TYR A 301 0.30 -5.00 6.63
N GLY A 302 -0.57 -5.41 5.70
CA GLY A 302 -1.95 -5.80 6.04
C GLY A 302 -2.01 -7.00 6.98
N LEU A 303 -1.19 -8.03 6.74
CA LEU A 303 -1.13 -9.21 7.60
C LEU A 303 -0.63 -8.87 9.00
N LEU A 304 0.45 -8.10 9.11
CA LEU A 304 1.00 -7.64 10.39
C LEU A 304 0.02 -6.78 11.15
N TRP A 305 -0.59 -5.79 10.48
CA TRP A 305 -1.60 -4.94 11.09
C TRP A 305 -2.77 -5.76 11.63
N GLY A 306 -3.24 -6.74 10.85
CA GLY A 306 -4.33 -7.62 11.26
C GLY A 306 -3.99 -8.46 12.50
N VAL A 307 -2.76 -8.98 12.58
CA VAL A 307 -2.28 -9.72 13.76
C VAL A 307 -2.12 -8.79 14.95
N ASN A 308 -1.49 -7.64 14.79
CA ASN A 308 -1.24 -6.67 15.87
C ASN A 308 -2.53 -6.12 16.48
N ASN A 309 -3.61 -6.06 15.70
CA ASN A 309 -4.90 -5.51 16.14
C ASN A 309 -5.98 -6.59 16.42
N GLY A 310 -5.61 -7.88 16.42
CA GLY A 310 -6.50 -8.98 16.81
C GLY A 310 -7.54 -9.41 15.77
N TYR A 311 -7.41 -8.97 14.51
CA TYR A 311 -8.27 -9.42 13.41
C TYR A 311 -7.84 -10.77 12.83
N LEU A 312 -6.53 -11.09 12.92
CA LEU A 312 -5.95 -12.30 12.41
C LEU A 312 -5.27 -13.09 13.53
N ALA A 313 -5.43 -14.43 13.52
CA ALA A 313 -4.83 -15.31 14.53
C ALA A 313 -3.30 -15.40 14.33
N PRO A 314 -2.45 -15.00 15.30
CA PRO A 314 -1.01 -14.92 15.12
C PRO A 314 -0.37 -16.22 14.62
N LYS A 315 -0.81 -17.38 15.15
CA LYS A 315 -0.25 -18.69 14.79
C LYS A 315 -0.44 -19.06 13.31
N GLU A 316 -1.53 -18.63 12.70
CA GLU A 316 -1.88 -18.96 11.32
C GLU A 316 -1.02 -18.16 10.31
N TYR A 317 -0.65 -16.92 10.66
CA TYR A 317 0.03 -16.01 9.75
C TYR A 317 1.54 -15.87 10.04
N LYS A 318 2.01 -16.36 11.19
CA LYS A 318 3.42 -16.23 11.62
C LYS A 318 4.42 -16.61 10.52
N LYS A 319 4.28 -17.80 9.94
CA LYS A 319 5.21 -18.30 8.92
C LYS A 319 5.19 -17.45 7.65
N THR A 320 4.02 -16.96 7.24
CA THR A 320 3.87 -16.09 6.09
C THR A 320 4.54 -14.74 6.34
N ILE A 321 4.32 -14.15 7.52
CA ILE A 321 4.92 -12.88 7.94
C ILE A 321 6.45 -13.00 8.01
N GLU A 322 6.98 -14.04 8.67
CA GLU A 322 8.42 -14.23 8.83
C GLU A 322 9.13 -14.39 7.49
N ARG A 323 8.56 -15.18 6.57
CA ARG A 323 9.12 -15.33 5.22
C ARG A 323 9.07 -14.02 4.42
N ALA A 324 7.96 -13.29 4.49
CA ALA A 324 7.84 -12.01 3.81
C ALA A 324 8.84 -10.99 4.37
N TRP A 325 9.00 -10.93 5.68
CA TRP A 325 9.98 -10.05 6.32
C TRP A 325 11.42 -10.41 5.94
N THR A 326 11.77 -11.70 5.90
CA THR A 326 13.06 -12.17 5.39
C THR A 326 13.31 -11.70 3.96
N TYR A 327 12.33 -11.88 3.05
CA TYR A 327 12.45 -11.38 1.68
C TYR A 327 12.66 -9.86 1.63
N LEU A 328 11.85 -9.10 2.38
CA LEU A 328 11.91 -7.65 2.40
C LEU A 328 13.26 -7.12 2.87
N THR A 329 13.89 -7.78 3.87
CA THR A 329 15.13 -7.32 4.49
C THR A 329 16.40 -7.90 3.89
N GLU A 330 16.33 -9.12 3.33
CA GLU A 330 17.53 -9.82 2.82
C GLU A 330 17.63 -9.81 1.28
N THR A 331 16.52 -9.54 0.58
CA THR A 331 16.50 -9.52 -0.88
C THR A 331 16.10 -8.14 -1.42
N ALA A 332 14.97 -7.59 -0.96
CA ALA A 332 14.47 -6.32 -1.47
C ALA A 332 15.31 -5.14 -1.02
N MET A 333 15.68 -5.08 0.26
CA MET A 333 16.55 -4.05 0.80
C MET A 333 18.01 -4.32 0.44
N GLN A 334 18.63 -3.37 -0.27
CA GLN A 334 20.04 -3.42 -0.62
C GLN A 334 20.93 -2.95 0.53
N ALA A 335 22.24 -3.21 0.42
CA ALA A 335 23.20 -2.91 1.48
C ALA A 335 23.25 -1.43 1.89
N ASP A 336 22.90 -0.51 1.01
CA ASP A 336 22.84 0.94 1.24
C ASP A 336 21.49 1.45 1.76
N GLY A 337 20.47 0.60 1.82
CA GLY A 337 19.09 0.95 2.22
C GLY A 337 18.13 1.18 1.04
N LYS A 338 18.59 1.07 -0.20
CA LYS A 338 17.75 1.10 -1.38
C LYS A 338 16.76 -0.08 -1.38
N ILE A 339 15.49 0.18 -1.71
CA ILE A 339 14.49 -0.87 -1.90
C ILE A 339 14.40 -1.20 -3.38
N GLY A 340 14.85 -2.39 -3.75
CA GLY A 340 14.79 -2.91 -5.12
C GLY A 340 13.58 -3.80 -5.39
N TYR A 341 13.54 -4.38 -6.59
CA TYR A 341 12.51 -5.31 -7.06
C TYR A 341 11.08 -4.74 -7.03
N VAL A 342 10.95 -3.43 -7.16
CA VAL A 342 9.64 -2.76 -7.27
C VAL A 342 9.24 -2.71 -8.73
N GLN A 343 8.11 -3.31 -9.10
CA GLN A 343 7.56 -3.18 -10.44
C GLN A 343 7.34 -1.70 -10.77
N PRO A 344 7.85 -1.19 -11.91
CA PRO A 344 7.56 0.18 -12.35
C PRO A 344 6.06 0.50 -12.39
N ILE A 345 5.71 1.77 -12.52
CA ILE A 345 4.33 2.23 -12.69
C ILE A 345 3.66 1.42 -13.81
N GLY A 346 2.47 0.91 -13.52
CA GLY A 346 1.70 0.05 -14.42
C GLY A 346 0.34 -0.29 -13.83
N ASP A 347 -0.43 -1.06 -14.56
CA ASP A 347 -1.82 -1.41 -14.24
C ASP A 347 -2.09 -2.92 -14.27
N ARG A 348 -1.07 -3.75 -14.40
CA ARG A 348 -1.17 -5.22 -14.44
C ARG A 348 0.18 -5.90 -14.27
N ALA A 349 0.18 -7.22 -14.15
CA ALA A 349 1.38 -8.03 -14.34
C ALA A 349 1.78 -8.00 -15.83
N ILE A 350 3.05 -7.67 -16.13
CA ILE A 350 3.57 -7.56 -17.49
C ILE A 350 4.62 -8.65 -17.71
N PRO A 351 4.37 -9.63 -18.61
CA PRO A 351 5.35 -10.65 -18.95
C PRO A 351 6.61 -10.03 -19.55
N GLY A 352 7.78 -10.56 -19.16
CA GLY A 352 9.08 -10.09 -19.69
C GLY A 352 9.54 -8.73 -19.19
N GLN A 353 8.76 -8.03 -18.36
CA GLN A 353 9.20 -6.77 -17.74
C GLN A 353 10.34 -7.03 -16.75
N THR A 354 11.45 -6.30 -16.92
CA THR A 354 12.57 -6.34 -15.98
C THR A 354 12.17 -5.73 -14.64
N VAL A 355 12.30 -6.52 -13.58
CA VAL A 355 12.12 -6.10 -12.18
C VAL A 355 13.25 -6.72 -11.36
N ASP A 356 14.23 -5.91 -10.99
CA ASP A 356 15.48 -6.35 -10.37
C ASP A 356 15.87 -5.45 -9.17
N ALA A 357 17.05 -5.67 -8.61
CA ALA A 357 17.58 -4.88 -7.49
C ALA A 357 17.69 -3.37 -7.77
N ASN A 358 17.70 -2.95 -9.03
CA ASN A 358 17.75 -1.55 -9.44
C ASN A 358 16.37 -0.93 -9.63
N SER A 359 15.34 -1.75 -9.73
CA SER A 359 13.96 -1.33 -9.93
C SER A 359 13.39 -0.77 -8.62
N GLN A 360 13.40 0.55 -8.45
CA GLN A 360 12.95 1.28 -7.27
C GLN A 360 11.81 2.24 -7.62
N ALA A 361 10.89 2.46 -6.69
CA ALA A 361 9.85 3.49 -6.79
C ALA A 361 9.40 3.95 -5.40
N ASN A 362 8.99 5.22 -5.32
CA ASN A 362 8.50 5.90 -4.12
C ASN A 362 7.40 5.12 -3.38
N PHE A 363 6.38 4.66 -4.07
CA PHE A 363 5.28 3.87 -3.50
C PHE A 363 5.75 2.51 -2.92
N GLY A 364 6.78 1.90 -3.52
CA GLY A 364 7.39 0.68 -2.99
C GLY A 364 8.13 0.92 -1.69
N VAL A 365 8.84 2.05 -1.57
CA VAL A 365 9.49 2.47 -0.32
C VAL A 365 8.43 2.79 0.75
N GLY A 366 7.36 3.50 0.39
CA GLY A 366 6.25 3.78 1.30
C GLY A 366 5.61 2.50 1.85
N ALA A 367 5.35 1.50 0.98
CA ALA A 367 4.82 0.20 1.38
C ALA A 367 5.78 -0.56 2.31
N PHE A 368 7.09 -0.54 2.00
CA PHE A 368 8.12 -1.13 2.86
C PHE A 368 8.12 -0.51 4.27
N LEU A 369 8.08 0.82 4.35
CA LEU A 369 8.03 1.54 5.64
C LEU A 369 6.78 1.18 6.44
N LEU A 370 5.61 1.08 5.81
CA LEU A 370 4.38 0.60 6.47
C LEU A 370 4.58 -0.81 7.07
N ALA A 371 5.10 -1.74 6.28
CA ALA A 371 5.36 -3.11 6.73
C ALA A 371 6.39 -3.16 7.87
N ALA A 372 7.48 -2.40 7.77
CA ALA A 372 8.52 -2.35 8.77
C ALA A 372 8.04 -1.76 10.10
N CYS A 373 7.20 -0.71 10.06
CA CYS A 373 6.57 -0.15 11.26
C CYS A 373 5.65 -1.15 11.95
N GLU A 374 4.86 -1.92 11.19
CA GLU A 374 4.02 -2.96 11.77
C GLU A 374 4.83 -4.16 12.28
N TYR A 375 5.96 -4.49 11.63
CA TYR A 375 6.85 -5.54 12.14
C TYR A 375 7.52 -5.12 13.47
N TYR A 376 7.89 -3.84 13.60
CA TYR A 376 8.36 -3.30 14.89
C TYR A 376 7.32 -3.45 16.01
N ARG A 377 6.04 -3.22 15.71
CA ARG A 377 4.93 -3.38 16.67
C ARG A 377 4.65 -4.85 17.00
N TYR A 378 4.92 -5.74 16.05
CA TYR A 378 4.73 -7.18 16.18
C TYR A 378 5.73 -7.83 17.15
N LEU A 379 6.94 -7.29 17.29
CA LEU A 379 7.98 -7.71 18.24
C LEU A 379 7.66 -7.19 19.67
#